data_ed9f8239b70cc4e366c8f7749667a08f
#
_entry.id   ed9f8239b70cc4e366c8f7749667a08f
#
_cell.length_a   1.000
_cell.length_b   1.000
_cell.length_c   1.000
_cell.angle_alpha   90.00
_cell.angle_beta   90.00
_cell.angle_gamma   90.00
#
_symmetry.space_group_name_H-M   'P 1'
#
loop_
_entity.id
_entity.type
_entity.pdbx_description
1 polymer ?
#
loop_
_entity_poly.entity_id
_entity_poly.type
_entity_poly.pdbx_seq_one_letter_code
_entity_poly.pdbx_strand_id
1 'polypeptide(L)'
;MALVDDHNEPVKLRDKAYQSFTQHLLARDFHPGQFVSQRQLVTMTGLPLGAIRELIPRLEAEGLIKTVPQRGLQIAHIDLNLIREAFQFRLFIEKESIAIFCQSASHELLRSLRAAHEDTLNRAMSEGETPELEEQAQNIDWSMHDTIVGSLDNEIIWRAYQTNTIKMRLINQERFRITGRVXXXXSFCAECNRNPRPADRHGCHRRSHQ
;
A
#
# COMPACT_ATOMS: atom_id res chain seq x y z
N MET A 1 -38.82 -4.16 -18.85
CA MET A 1 -37.81 -3.58 -19.74
C MET A 1 -36.74 -2.94 -18.84
N ALA A 2 -35.68 -3.66 -18.57
CA ALA A 2 -34.63 -3.22 -17.65
C ALA A 2 -33.65 -2.32 -18.40
N LEU A 3 -33.49 -1.09 -17.89
CA LEU A 3 -32.46 -0.18 -18.40
C LEU A 3 -31.09 -0.67 -17.93
N VAL A 4 -30.27 -1.09 -18.84
CA VAL A 4 -28.87 -1.48 -18.57
C VAL A 4 -28.07 -0.19 -18.45
N ASP A 5 -27.52 0.05 -17.26
CA ASP A 5 -26.61 1.17 -17.00
C ASP A 5 -25.28 0.91 -17.71
N ASP A 6 -25.08 1.56 -18.85
CA ASP A 6 -23.92 1.37 -19.74
C ASP A 6 -22.83 2.46 -19.55
N HIS A 7 -22.77 3.12 -18.37
CA HIS A 7 -21.86 4.24 -18.15
C HIS A 7 -20.59 3.90 -17.36
N ASN A 8 -20.27 2.61 -17.17
CA ASN A 8 -19.20 2.21 -16.22
C ASN A 8 -17.97 1.54 -16.86
N GLU A 9 -17.89 1.40 -18.18
CA GLU A 9 -16.82 0.64 -18.83
C GLU A 9 -15.44 1.36 -18.93
N PRO A 10 -15.34 2.65 -19.31
CA PRO A 10 -14.01 3.26 -19.49
C PRO A 10 -13.22 3.42 -18.19
N VAL A 11 -13.90 3.78 -17.10
CA VAL A 11 -13.28 3.95 -15.77
C VAL A 11 -12.74 2.60 -15.29
N LYS A 12 -13.50 1.54 -15.46
CA LYS A 12 -13.10 0.18 -15.08
C LYS A 12 -11.87 -0.33 -15.85
N LEU A 13 -11.76 0.00 -17.14
CA LEU A 13 -10.62 -0.44 -17.95
C LEU A 13 -9.31 0.24 -17.56
N ARG A 14 -9.36 1.54 -17.29
CA ARG A 14 -8.19 2.30 -16.84
C ARG A 14 -7.71 1.82 -15.45
N ASP A 15 -8.63 1.54 -14.54
CA ASP A 15 -8.28 1.04 -13.21
C ASP A 15 -7.76 -0.39 -13.28
N LYS A 16 -8.33 -1.24 -14.14
CA LYS A 16 -7.78 -2.58 -14.42
C LYS A 16 -6.36 -2.49 -14.98
N ALA A 17 -6.11 -1.53 -15.88
CA ALA A 17 -4.79 -1.33 -16.46
C ALA A 17 -3.78 -0.90 -15.38
N TYR A 18 -4.17 -0.01 -14.48
CA TYR A 18 -3.36 0.41 -13.35
C TYR A 18 -3.05 -0.77 -12.41
N GLN A 19 -4.07 -1.52 -12.01
CA GLN A 19 -3.92 -2.68 -11.14
C GLN A 19 -3.00 -3.73 -11.77
N SER A 20 -3.23 -4.06 -13.05
CA SER A 20 -2.40 -5.03 -13.76
C SER A 20 -0.94 -4.57 -13.85
N PHE A 21 -0.72 -3.31 -14.22
CA PHE A 21 0.64 -2.75 -14.28
C PHE A 21 1.34 -2.83 -12.91
N THR A 22 0.67 -2.41 -11.84
CA THR A 22 1.26 -2.43 -10.50
C THR A 22 1.50 -3.84 -9.99
N GLN A 23 0.64 -4.82 -10.35
CA GLN A 23 0.88 -6.23 -10.05
C GLN A 23 2.15 -6.73 -10.73
N HIS A 24 2.31 -6.47 -12.03
CA HIS A 24 3.53 -6.87 -12.76
C HIS A 24 4.78 -6.18 -12.20
N LEU A 25 4.64 -4.91 -11.80
CA LEU A 25 5.74 -4.16 -11.19
C LEU A 25 6.19 -4.80 -9.87
N LEU A 26 5.22 -5.17 -9.03
CA LEU A 26 5.49 -5.78 -7.72
C LEU A 26 5.89 -7.26 -7.83
N ALA A 27 5.47 -7.95 -8.90
CA ALA A 27 5.90 -9.31 -9.21
C ALA A 27 7.32 -9.38 -9.79
N ARG A 28 7.98 -8.23 -9.99
CA ARG A 28 9.32 -8.11 -10.58
C ARG A 28 9.39 -8.49 -12.05
N ASP A 29 8.26 -8.47 -12.75
CA ASP A 29 8.25 -8.65 -14.21
C ASP A 29 8.91 -7.47 -14.92
N PHE A 30 9.01 -6.32 -14.23
CA PHE A 30 9.77 -5.13 -14.64
C PHE A 30 10.88 -4.88 -13.65
N HIS A 31 12.07 -4.56 -14.16
CA HIS A 31 13.19 -4.15 -13.32
C HIS A 31 13.26 -2.61 -13.22
N PRO A 32 13.67 -2.06 -12.07
CA PRO A 32 13.89 -0.62 -11.96
C PRO A 32 14.84 -0.10 -13.04
N GLY A 33 14.46 0.99 -13.69
CA GLY A 33 15.22 1.59 -14.78
C GLY A 33 15.06 0.93 -16.14
N GLN A 34 14.37 -0.20 -16.23
CA GLN A 34 14.13 -0.93 -17.48
C GLN A 34 13.31 -0.09 -18.46
N PHE A 35 13.62 -0.20 -19.76
CA PHE A 35 12.81 0.37 -20.82
C PHE A 35 11.78 -0.65 -21.32
N VAL A 36 10.53 -0.21 -21.44
CA VAL A 36 9.42 -1.02 -21.95
C VAL A 36 8.67 -0.22 -23.01
N SER A 37 8.18 -0.91 -24.01
CA SER A 37 7.32 -0.30 -25.04
C SER A 37 5.85 -0.45 -24.65
N GLN A 38 4.99 0.39 -25.23
CA GLN A 38 3.54 0.26 -25.04
C GLN A 38 3.03 -1.11 -25.52
N ARG A 39 3.64 -1.67 -26.57
CA ARG A 39 3.28 -3.01 -27.09
C ARG A 39 3.59 -4.11 -26.08
N GLN A 40 4.75 -4.03 -25.41
CA GLN A 40 5.09 -4.96 -24.33
C GLN A 40 4.07 -4.88 -23.20
N LEU A 41 3.66 -3.65 -22.79
CA LEU A 41 2.62 -3.50 -21.78
C LEU A 41 1.28 -4.12 -22.23
N VAL A 42 0.88 -3.95 -23.49
CA VAL A 42 -0.31 -4.59 -24.05
C VAL A 42 -0.20 -6.12 -23.93
N THR A 43 0.94 -6.68 -24.30
CA THR A 43 1.16 -8.13 -24.24
C THR A 43 1.12 -8.67 -22.81
N MET A 44 1.75 -7.96 -21.87
CA MET A 44 1.85 -8.40 -20.48
C MET A 44 0.52 -8.26 -19.73
N THR A 45 -0.16 -7.13 -19.92
CA THR A 45 -1.40 -6.86 -19.20
C THR A 45 -2.64 -7.48 -19.86
N GLY A 46 -2.55 -7.85 -21.13
CA GLY A 46 -3.69 -8.31 -21.91
C GLY A 46 -4.70 -7.22 -22.27
N LEU A 47 -4.35 -5.95 -22.06
CA LEU A 47 -5.28 -4.83 -22.19
C LEU A 47 -5.06 -4.07 -23.52
N PRO A 48 -6.11 -3.46 -24.09
CA PRO A 48 -5.97 -2.77 -25.36
C PRO A 48 -5.05 -1.56 -25.28
N LEU A 49 -4.40 -1.23 -26.39
CA LEU A 49 -3.44 -0.12 -26.48
C LEU A 49 -4.03 1.22 -26.01
N GLY A 50 -5.33 1.45 -26.25
CA GLY A 50 -6.03 2.66 -25.77
C GLY A 50 -5.94 2.79 -24.24
N ALA A 51 -6.24 1.72 -23.51
CA ALA A 51 -6.17 1.69 -22.05
C ALA A 51 -4.75 1.94 -21.55
N ILE A 52 -3.74 1.36 -22.24
CA ILE A 52 -2.32 1.58 -21.89
C ILE A 52 -1.95 3.06 -22.10
N ARG A 53 -2.39 3.67 -23.20
CA ARG A 53 -2.10 5.09 -23.47
C ARG A 53 -2.74 6.03 -22.42
N GLU A 54 -3.95 5.73 -21.99
CA GLU A 54 -4.64 6.49 -20.95
C GLU A 54 -4.00 6.31 -19.57
N LEU A 55 -3.35 5.16 -19.33
CA LEU A 55 -2.66 4.86 -18.09
C LEU A 55 -1.35 5.64 -17.93
N ILE A 56 -0.61 5.88 -19.03
CA ILE A 56 0.74 6.47 -19.01
C ILE A 56 0.79 7.79 -18.21
N PRO A 57 -0.09 8.79 -18.48
CA PRO A 57 -0.01 10.06 -17.73
C PRO A 57 -0.18 9.88 -16.22
N ARG A 58 -1.01 8.92 -15.80
CA ARG A 58 -1.19 8.63 -14.38
C ARG A 58 0.09 8.03 -13.78
N LEU A 59 0.70 7.05 -14.43
CA LEU A 59 1.95 6.44 -13.96
C LEU A 59 3.10 7.44 -13.92
N GLU A 60 3.14 8.39 -14.86
CA GLU A 60 4.13 9.47 -14.86
C GLU A 60 3.90 10.44 -13.71
N ALA A 61 2.66 10.86 -13.49
CA ALA A 61 2.30 11.75 -12.38
C ALA A 61 2.64 11.12 -11.02
N GLU A 62 2.49 9.81 -10.92
CA GLU A 62 2.85 9.04 -9.70
C GLU A 62 4.35 8.74 -9.60
N GLY A 63 5.14 9.02 -10.67
CA GLY A 63 6.57 8.76 -10.70
C GLY A 63 6.94 7.28 -10.81
N LEU A 64 6.02 6.45 -11.31
CA LEU A 64 6.27 5.01 -11.49
C LEU A 64 6.93 4.70 -12.83
N ILE A 65 6.75 5.59 -13.81
CA ILE A 65 7.44 5.53 -15.10
C ILE A 65 7.84 6.93 -15.56
N LYS A 66 8.67 6.98 -16.59
CA LYS A 66 9.02 8.21 -17.30
C LYS A 66 9.05 7.93 -18.81
N THR A 67 8.39 8.75 -19.60
CA THR A 67 8.50 8.67 -21.07
C THR A 67 9.84 9.25 -21.51
N VAL A 68 10.61 8.46 -22.25
CA VAL A 68 11.90 8.87 -22.81
C VAL A 68 11.78 8.88 -24.33
N PRO A 69 11.93 10.05 -25.00
CA PRO A 69 11.78 10.12 -26.44
C PRO A 69 12.65 9.08 -27.17
N GLN A 70 12.06 8.42 -28.17
CA GLN A 70 12.67 7.39 -29.01
C GLN A 70 13.05 6.10 -28.28
N ARG A 71 13.00 6.04 -26.93
CA ARG A 71 13.36 4.85 -26.15
C ARG A 71 12.15 4.14 -25.51
N GLY A 72 11.02 4.83 -25.41
CA GLY A 72 9.80 4.28 -24.81
C GLY A 72 9.58 4.73 -23.37
N LEU A 73 9.04 3.85 -22.56
CA LEU A 73 8.72 4.10 -21.16
C LEU A 73 9.82 3.51 -20.28
N GLN A 74 10.38 4.30 -19.41
CA GLN A 74 11.36 3.81 -18.43
C GLN A 74 10.66 3.60 -17.08
N ILE A 75 10.79 2.40 -16.53
CA ILE A 75 10.30 2.08 -15.18
C ILE A 75 11.10 2.92 -14.15
N ALA A 76 10.45 3.34 -13.08
CA ALA A 76 11.08 4.14 -12.02
C ALA A 76 12.42 3.55 -11.60
N HIS A 77 13.43 4.39 -11.50
CA HIS A 77 14.75 4.00 -11.03
C HIS A 77 14.79 4.13 -9.50
N ILE A 78 15.33 3.11 -8.83
CA ILE A 78 15.50 3.18 -7.38
C ILE A 78 16.84 3.88 -7.10
N ASP A 79 16.75 5.12 -6.64
CA ASP A 79 17.91 5.90 -6.24
C ASP A 79 17.76 6.39 -4.79
N LEU A 80 18.80 7.00 -4.26
CA LEU A 80 18.80 7.49 -2.87
C LEU A 80 17.75 8.57 -2.61
N ASN A 81 17.39 9.34 -3.62
CA ASN A 81 16.34 10.36 -3.48
C ASN A 81 14.97 9.71 -3.33
N LEU A 82 14.64 8.77 -4.22
CA LEU A 82 13.38 8.03 -4.12
C LEU A 82 13.25 7.32 -2.76
N ILE A 83 14.34 6.67 -2.30
CA ILE A 83 14.36 5.98 -1.00
C ILE A 83 14.07 7.00 0.12
N ARG A 84 14.82 8.09 0.17
CA ARG A 84 14.65 9.12 1.21
C ARG A 84 13.24 9.70 1.22
N GLU A 85 12.73 10.07 0.04
CA GLU A 85 11.42 10.71 -0.09
C GLU A 85 10.28 9.77 0.27
N ALA A 86 10.34 8.51 -0.17
CA ALA A 86 9.31 7.51 0.14
C ALA A 86 9.26 7.21 1.65
N PHE A 87 10.42 7.05 2.30
CA PHE A 87 10.48 6.83 3.74
C PHE A 87 10.04 8.05 4.54
N GLN A 88 10.43 9.25 4.11
CA GLN A 88 10.04 10.49 4.77
C GLN A 88 8.52 10.70 4.68
N PHE A 89 7.93 10.49 3.51
CA PHE A 89 6.48 10.57 3.32
C PHE A 89 5.76 9.58 4.25
N ARG A 90 6.22 8.33 4.25
CA ARG A 90 5.64 7.28 5.09
C ARG A 90 5.68 7.68 6.56
N LEU A 91 6.85 8.14 7.05
CA LEU A 91 7.04 8.56 8.43
C LEU A 91 6.06 9.65 8.85
N PHE A 92 5.85 10.68 8.02
CA PHE A 92 4.93 11.77 8.33
C PHE A 92 3.48 11.31 8.40
N ILE A 93 3.05 10.50 7.42
CA ILE A 93 1.66 10.03 7.38
C ILE A 93 1.39 9.05 8.54
N GLU A 94 2.25 8.05 8.70
CA GLU A 94 2.03 7.00 9.70
C GLU A 94 2.11 7.53 11.13
N LYS A 95 2.99 8.48 11.41
CA LYS A 95 3.12 9.07 12.75
C LYS A 95 1.79 9.67 13.23
N GLU A 96 1.10 10.42 12.38
CA GLU A 96 -0.19 11.00 12.73
C GLU A 96 -1.31 9.95 12.72
N SER A 97 -1.29 9.05 11.74
CA SER A 97 -2.26 7.96 11.64
C SER A 97 -2.25 7.07 12.88
N ILE A 98 -1.06 6.72 13.38
CA ILE A 98 -0.88 5.91 14.60
C ILE A 98 -1.52 6.59 15.81
N ALA A 99 -1.31 7.89 15.97
CA ALA A 99 -1.86 8.64 17.10
C ALA A 99 -3.40 8.59 17.12
N ILE A 100 -4.02 8.70 15.94
CA ILE A 100 -5.48 8.63 15.78
C ILE A 100 -5.96 7.19 15.96
N PHE A 101 -5.29 6.23 15.32
CA PHE A 101 -5.60 4.81 15.38
C PHE A 101 -5.63 4.29 16.83
N CYS A 102 -4.63 4.65 17.65
CA CYS A 102 -4.57 4.22 19.04
C CYS A 102 -5.76 4.72 19.88
N GLN A 103 -6.42 5.79 19.44
CA GLN A 103 -7.59 6.33 20.14
C GLN A 103 -8.90 5.67 19.68
N SER A 104 -8.94 5.16 18.45
CA SER A 104 -10.17 4.68 17.82
C SER A 104 -10.23 3.16 17.63
N ALA A 105 -9.07 2.49 17.61
CA ALA A 105 -9.01 1.06 17.33
C ALA A 105 -9.67 0.22 18.42
N SER A 106 -10.49 -0.74 18.00
CA SER A 106 -11.11 -1.67 18.95
C SER A 106 -10.07 -2.63 19.54
N HIS A 107 -10.33 -3.08 20.78
CA HIS A 107 -9.47 -4.09 21.41
C HIS A 107 -9.39 -5.39 20.61
N GLU A 108 -10.46 -5.73 19.90
CA GLU A 108 -10.50 -6.91 19.04
C GLU A 108 -9.53 -6.78 17.87
N LEU A 109 -9.55 -5.62 17.19
CA LEU A 109 -8.64 -5.33 16.09
C LEU A 109 -7.18 -5.35 16.56
N LEU A 110 -6.89 -4.72 17.69
CA LEU A 110 -5.53 -4.72 18.26
C LEU A 110 -5.05 -6.14 18.59
N ARG A 111 -5.95 -6.99 19.14
CA ARG A 111 -5.62 -8.40 19.43
C ARG A 111 -5.38 -9.20 18.14
N SER A 112 -6.18 -8.99 17.10
CA SER A 112 -6.00 -9.71 15.83
C SER A 112 -4.69 -9.34 15.14
N LEU A 113 -4.36 -8.03 15.10
CA LEU A 113 -3.08 -7.56 14.54
C LEU A 113 -1.89 -8.17 15.32
N ARG A 114 -1.96 -8.15 16.64
CA ARG A 114 -0.92 -8.73 17.49
C ARG A 114 -0.79 -10.24 17.23
N ALA A 115 -1.89 -10.97 17.25
CA ALA A 115 -1.89 -12.42 17.08
C ALA A 115 -1.27 -12.84 15.74
N ALA A 116 -1.57 -12.10 14.66
CA ALA A 116 -0.98 -12.38 13.35
C ALA A 116 0.55 -12.24 13.36
N HIS A 117 1.07 -11.20 14.02
CA HIS A 117 2.51 -10.99 14.12
C HIS A 117 3.19 -12.02 15.04
N GLU A 118 2.57 -12.33 16.19
CA GLU A 118 3.08 -13.34 17.14
C GLU A 118 3.11 -14.74 16.52
N ASP A 119 2.08 -15.11 15.77
CA ASP A 119 2.04 -16.39 15.06
C ASP A 119 3.20 -16.51 14.07
N THR A 120 3.39 -15.48 13.26
CA THR A 120 4.47 -15.44 12.27
C THR A 120 5.84 -15.54 12.94
N LEU A 121 6.04 -14.81 14.04
CA LEU A 121 7.29 -14.85 14.79
C LEU A 121 7.54 -16.24 15.38
N ASN A 122 6.52 -16.85 16.00
CA ASN A 122 6.64 -18.18 16.60
C ASN A 122 6.99 -19.23 15.54
N ARG A 123 6.37 -19.13 14.37
CA ARG A 123 6.68 -20.02 13.24
C ARG A 123 8.10 -19.83 12.74
N ALA A 124 8.55 -18.58 12.62
CA ALA A 124 9.95 -18.29 12.21
C ALA A 124 10.95 -18.87 13.21
N MET A 125 10.62 -18.86 14.51
CA MET A 125 11.48 -19.42 15.56
C MET A 125 11.48 -20.96 15.56
N SER A 126 10.35 -21.60 15.23
CA SER A 126 10.19 -23.07 15.28
C SER A 126 10.55 -23.77 13.97
N GLU A 127 10.20 -23.15 12.84
CA GLU A 127 10.35 -23.75 11.49
C GLU A 127 11.55 -23.19 10.74
N GLY A 128 12.10 -22.08 11.22
CA GLY A 128 13.14 -21.30 10.51
C GLY A 128 12.53 -20.31 9.52
N GLU A 129 13.35 -19.42 8.99
CA GLU A 129 12.92 -18.43 8.01
C GLU A 129 12.89 -19.08 6.62
N THR A 130 11.68 -19.28 6.07
CA THR A 130 11.49 -19.77 4.70
C THR A 130 10.96 -18.65 3.80
N PRO A 131 11.16 -18.73 2.47
CA PRO A 131 10.65 -17.69 1.58
C PRO A 131 9.13 -17.46 1.70
N GLU A 132 8.37 -18.52 1.92
CA GLU A 132 6.91 -18.45 2.10
C GLU A 132 6.54 -17.70 3.38
N LEU A 133 7.28 -17.97 4.45
CA LEU A 133 7.06 -17.31 5.74
C LEU A 133 7.51 -15.83 5.69
N GLU A 134 8.59 -15.54 4.96
CA GLU A 134 9.01 -14.16 4.70
C GLU A 134 7.95 -13.38 3.94
N GLU A 135 7.37 -13.97 2.90
CA GLU A 135 6.28 -13.35 2.13
C GLU A 135 5.05 -13.12 3.01
N GLN A 136 4.68 -14.11 3.83
CA GLN A 136 3.56 -13.99 4.77
C GLN A 136 3.81 -12.86 5.78
N ALA A 137 5.00 -12.81 6.37
CA ALA A 137 5.39 -11.76 7.32
C ALA A 137 5.32 -10.38 6.68
N GLN A 138 5.79 -10.27 5.44
CA GLN A 138 5.74 -9.01 4.69
C GLN A 138 4.30 -8.57 4.43
N ASN A 139 3.43 -9.49 4.07
CA ASN A 139 2.01 -9.18 3.82
C ASN A 139 1.30 -8.75 5.10
N ILE A 140 1.60 -9.37 6.23
CA ILE A 140 1.05 -8.99 7.54
C ILE A 140 1.53 -7.58 7.93
N ASP A 141 2.82 -7.29 7.75
CA ASP A 141 3.40 -5.96 8.00
C ASP A 141 2.69 -4.89 7.15
N TRP A 142 2.57 -5.10 5.84
CA TRP A 142 1.87 -4.16 4.94
C TRP A 142 0.40 -3.98 5.34
N SER A 143 -0.29 -5.07 5.66
CA SER A 143 -1.71 -5.04 6.06
C SER A 143 -1.91 -4.22 7.35
N MET A 144 -1.00 -4.32 8.31
CA MET A 144 -1.04 -3.51 9.54
C MET A 144 -0.93 -2.02 9.21
N HIS A 145 0.05 -1.65 8.40
CA HIS A 145 0.24 -0.26 8.00
C HIS A 145 -0.97 0.29 7.22
N ASP A 146 -1.50 -0.52 6.31
CA ASP A 146 -2.72 -0.18 5.54
C ASP A 146 -3.92 0.03 6.48
N THR A 147 -4.06 -0.82 7.50
CA THR A 147 -5.13 -0.71 8.52
C THR A 147 -5.00 0.60 9.30
N ILE A 148 -3.79 0.94 9.73
CA ILE A 148 -3.51 2.15 10.50
C ILE A 148 -3.87 3.40 9.67
N VAL A 149 -3.36 3.49 8.44
CA VAL A 149 -3.61 4.68 7.60
C VAL A 149 -5.07 4.71 7.11
N GLY A 150 -5.64 3.55 6.79
CA GLY A 150 -7.05 3.43 6.38
C GLY A 150 -8.03 3.89 7.45
N SER A 151 -7.66 3.77 8.74
CA SER A 151 -8.52 4.19 9.86
C SER A 151 -8.77 5.70 9.90
N LEU A 152 -8.00 6.50 9.17
CA LEU A 152 -8.23 7.95 9.06
C LEU A 152 -9.51 8.29 8.29
N ASP A 153 -10.04 7.37 7.50
CA ASP A 153 -11.20 7.57 6.63
C ASP A 153 -11.05 8.83 5.75
N ASN A 154 -9.84 9.05 5.23
CA ASN A 154 -9.49 10.21 4.40
C ASN A 154 -8.97 9.72 3.05
N GLU A 155 -9.80 9.84 2.03
CA GLU A 155 -9.54 9.34 0.69
C GLU A 155 -8.32 10.02 0.02
N ILE A 156 -8.05 11.28 0.34
CA ILE A 156 -6.89 12.01 -0.23
C ILE A 156 -5.60 11.41 0.33
N ILE A 157 -5.54 11.24 1.66
CA ILE A 157 -4.39 10.63 2.33
C ILE A 157 -4.21 9.19 1.84
N TRP A 158 -5.32 8.44 1.78
CA TRP A 158 -5.29 7.03 1.36
C TRP A 158 -4.69 6.85 -0.04
N ARG A 159 -5.15 7.64 -1.02
CA ARG A 159 -4.61 7.57 -2.40
C ARG A 159 -3.12 7.91 -2.47
N ALA A 160 -2.71 8.97 -1.79
CA ALA A 160 -1.30 9.36 -1.74
C ALA A 160 -0.44 8.28 -1.08
N TYR A 161 -0.95 7.71 0.01
CA TYR A 161 -0.29 6.62 0.75
C TYR A 161 -0.16 5.35 -0.11
N GLN A 162 -1.22 4.95 -0.82
CA GLN A 162 -1.19 3.77 -1.70
C GLN A 162 -0.14 3.92 -2.82
N THR A 163 -0.05 5.10 -3.43
CA THR A 163 0.98 5.39 -4.42
C THR A 163 2.39 5.25 -3.83
N ASN A 164 2.58 5.77 -2.62
CA ASN A 164 3.87 5.66 -1.93
C ASN A 164 4.18 4.21 -1.52
N THR A 165 3.16 3.44 -1.15
CA THR A 165 3.31 2.02 -0.79
C THR A 165 3.89 1.21 -1.95
N ILE A 166 3.47 1.50 -3.19
CA ILE A 166 4.05 0.85 -4.38
C ILE A 166 5.56 1.14 -4.45
N LYS A 167 5.97 2.40 -4.25
CA LYS A 167 7.39 2.79 -4.22
C LYS A 167 8.15 2.09 -3.09
N MET A 168 7.55 2.03 -1.90
CA MET A 168 8.14 1.34 -0.74
C MET A 168 8.33 -0.16 -1.00
N ARG A 169 7.35 -0.81 -1.65
CA ARG A 169 7.44 -2.23 -2.00
C ARG A 169 8.56 -2.47 -3.03
N LEU A 170 8.71 -1.56 -4.00
CA LEU A 170 9.82 -1.63 -4.97
C LEU A 170 11.18 -1.52 -4.27
N ILE A 171 11.33 -0.60 -3.31
CA ILE A 171 12.56 -0.38 -2.56
C ILE A 171 12.89 -1.59 -1.68
N ASN A 172 11.88 -2.17 -1.04
CA ASN A 172 12.07 -3.23 -0.04
C ASN A 172 12.22 -4.65 -0.64
N GLN A 173 12.37 -4.76 -1.95
CA GLN A 173 12.45 -6.08 -2.60
C GLN A 173 13.74 -6.86 -2.29
N GLU A 174 14.74 -6.26 -1.65
CA GLU A 174 16.07 -6.90 -1.59
C GLU A 174 16.43 -7.66 -0.30
N ARG A 175 15.72 -7.60 0.79
CA ARG A 175 15.88 -8.49 1.98
C ARG A 175 14.93 -8.11 3.12
N PHE A 176 13.96 -8.92 3.35
CA PHE A 176 13.10 -8.84 4.52
C PHE A 176 13.62 -9.80 5.60
N ARG A 177 13.90 -9.28 6.80
CA ARG A 177 14.20 -10.14 7.96
C ARG A 177 13.01 -10.07 8.92
N ILE A 178 12.38 -11.20 9.14
CA ILE A 178 11.17 -11.34 9.96
C ILE A 178 11.41 -10.85 11.38
N THR A 179 12.54 -11.24 11.96
CA THR A 179 12.84 -11.00 13.37
C THR A 179 12.96 -9.52 13.75
N GLY A 180 13.36 -8.66 12.84
CA GLY A 180 13.54 -7.23 13.14
C GLY A 180 12.25 -6.39 13.09
N ARG A 181 11.28 -6.78 12.28
CA ARG A 181 10.06 -5.98 12.03
C ARG A 181 8.87 -6.39 12.88
N VAL A 182 8.74 -7.67 13.20
CA VAL A 182 7.66 -8.18 14.09
C VAL A 182 7.77 -7.59 15.48
N UNK A 183 8.73 -7.40 15.85
CA UNK A 183 9.00 -6.79 17.06
C UNK A 183 8.51 -5.36 17.15
N UNK A 184 8.48 -4.82 16.19
CA UNK A 184 7.95 -3.50 16.12
C UNK A 184 6.46 -3.43 16.23
N UNK A 185 6.02 -4.29 15.80
CA UNK A 185 4.60 -4.37 15.78
C UNK A 185 4.04 -4.84 17.08
N UNK A 186 4.63 -5.56 17.51
CA UNK A 186 4.27 -6.02 18.74
C UNK A 186 4.43 -5.01 19.84
N SER A 187 5.40 -4.40 19.85
CA SER A 187 5.61 -3.28 20.81
C SER A 187 4.55 -2.19 20.62
N PHE A 188 4.23 -1.85 19.41
CA PHE A 188 3.20 -0.87 19.06
C PHE A 188 1.82 -1.23 19.65
N CYS A 189 1.37 -2.45 19.43
CA CYS A 189 0.08 -2.91 19.97
C CYS A 189 0.06 -2.88 21.51
N ALA A 190 1.21 -3.13 22.15
CA ALA A 190 1.33 -3.04 23.60
C ALA A 190 1.24 -1.59 24.09
N GLU A 191 1.74 -0.65 23.32
CA GLU A 191 1.74 0.78 23.68
C GLU A 191 0.34 1.39 23.51
N CYS A 192 -0.38 1.08 22.44
CA CYS A 192 -1.79 1.47 22.27
C CYS A 192 -2.65 0.93 23.42
N ASN A 193 -2.38 -0.29 23.87
CA ASN A 193 -3.16 -0.93 24.94
C ASN A 193 -2.83 -0.39 26.34
N ARG A 194 -1.61 0.14 26.56
CA ARG A 194 -1.17 0.67 27.87
C ARG A 194 -1.63 2.11 28.14
N ASN A 195 -1.97 2.87 27.11
CA ASN A 195 -2.35 4.26 27.24
C ASN A 195 -3.61 4.58 26.44
N PRO A 196 -4.77 3.98 26.83
CA PRO A 196 -6.03 4.41 26.25
C PRO A 196 -6.28 5.82 26.79
N ARG A 197 -6.13 6.84 25.95
CA ARG A 197 -6.57 8.18 26.34
C ARG A 197 -8.06 8.11 26.66
N PRO A 198 -8.50 8.74 27.76
CA PRO A 198 -9.92 8.75 28.06
C PRO A 198 -10.68 9.33 26.87
N ALA A 199 -11.71 8.63 26.44
CA ALA A 199 -12.61 9.11 25.41
C ALA A 199 -13.16 10.46 25.89
N ASP A 200 -12.74 11.54 25.26
CA ASP A 200 -13.34 12.84 25.51
C ASP A 200 -14.83 12.72 25.18
N ARG A 201 -15.62 12.87 26.21
CA ARG A 201 -17.09 12.86 26.12
C ARG A 201 -17.55 14.13 25.41
N HIS A 202 -17.28 14.24 24.13
CA HIS A 202 -17.99 15.22 23.32
C HIS A 202 -19.30 14.58 22.88
N GLY A 203 -20.28 14.78 23.74
CA GLY A 203 -21.67 14.44 23.41
C GLY A 203 -22.05 15.17 22.14
N CYS A 204 -22.29 14.40 21.10
CA CYS A 204 -22.91 14.91 19.88
C CYS A 204 -24.35 15.28 20.21
N HIS A 205 -24.61 16.54 20.54
CA HIS A 205 -25.97 17.07 20.63
C HIS A 205 -26.55 17.08 19.22
N ARG A 206 -27.31 16.04 18.91
CA ARG A 206 -28.25 16.09 17.77
C ARG A 206 -29.26 17.17 18.09
N ARG A 207 -29.13 18.34 17.48
CA ARG A 207 -30.23 19.31 17.45
C ARG A 207 -31.29 18.74 16.51
N SER A 208 -32.36 18.28 17.10
CA SER A 208 -33.61 18.02 16.38
C SER A 208 -34.22 19.36 15.98
N HIS A 209 -34.24 19.66 14.70
CA HIS A 209 -35.06 20.74 14.16
C HIS A 209 -36.48 20.23 14.05
N GLN A 210 -37.36 20.86 14.80
CA GLN A 210 -38.81 20.83 14.53
C GLN A 210 -39.10 21.78 13.38
#